data_bfaf22239056a426d75509e51214c1c9
#
_entry.id   bfaf22239056a426d75509e51214c1c9
#
_cell.length_a   1.000
_cell.length_b   1.000
_cell.length_c   1.000
_cell.angle_alpha   90.00
_cell.angle_beta   90.00
_cell.angle_gamma   90.00
#
_symmetry.space_group_name_H-M   'P 1'
#
loop_
_entity.id
_entity.type
_entity.pdbx_description
1 polymer ?
#
loop_
_entity_poly.entity_id
_entity_poly.type
_entity_poly.pdbx_seq_one_letter_code
_entity_poly.pdbx_strand_id
1 'polypeptide(L)'
;IREAKGVDLHLWFHISLLFSVLWGQASPHCPDSCLCTWDTATVQCSDAGLREIPEGIPPETVSLHLERNYIRSIPESAFVGLVHLRDLYLSHNRIDSLASGALRHLGPELRLLDLSHNQLRQANREEFGSTRANTRLYHNPWHCDCALQELMESLNLEPETVNGIVCESSDPGSPGEHAGQPLVKLLGSGVNFCSLHRKTTDVAMLVTMFVWFFMVIVYVVYYVRQNQAEARRHLEYLKSLPSPRKTPTETDTLSTGF
;
A
#
# COMPACT_ATOMS: atom_id res chain seq x y z
N ILE A 1 14.41 37.18 -56.85
CA ILE A 1 15.27 35.99 -56.79
C ILE A 1 16.00 36.11 -55.44
N ARG A 2 15.56 35.42 -54.40
CA ARG A 2 16.24 35.33 -53.12
C ARG A 2 17.00 34.03 -53.08
N GLU A 3 18.33 34.13 -52.98
CA GLU A 3 19.22 33.02 -52.78
C GLU A 3 18.94 32.33 -51.47
N ALA A 4 18.65 31.04 -51.53
CA ALA A 4 18.62 30.17 -50.36
C ALA A 4 20.07 29.96 -49.90
N LYS A 5 20.41 30.48 -48.71
CA LYS A 5 21.68 30.21 -48.03
C LYS A 5 21.80 28.72 -47.79
N GLY A 6 22.85 28.11 -48.38
CA GLY A 6 23.19 26.72 -48.16
C GLY A 6 23.36 26.44 -46.69
N VAL A 7 22.57 25.50 -46.18
CA VAL A 7 22.74 24.96 -44.84
C VAL A 7 24.07 24.23 -44.81
N ASP A 8 24.97 24.68 -43.94
CA ASP A 8 26.33 24.17 -43.82
C ASP A 8 26.30 22.68 -43.46
N LEU A 9 26.53 21.82 -44.45
CA LEU A 9 26.58 20.37 -44.32
C LEU A 9 27.63 19.94 -43.28
N HIS A 10 28.68 20.73 -43.10
CA HIS A 10 29.71 20.52 -42.08
C HIS A 10 29.17 20.68 -40.65
N LEU A 11 28.29 21.65 -40.43
CA LEU A 11 27.69 21.86 -39.10
C LEU A 11 26.76 20.71 -38.71
N TRP A 12 26.00 20.17 -39.66
CA TRP A 12 25.17 18.98 -39.44
C TRP A 12 25.99 17.72 -39.16
N PHE A 13 27.12 17.54 -39.83
CA PHE A 13 28.05 16.43 -39.57
C PHE A 13 28.67 16.55 -38.18
N HIS A 14 29.07 17.74 -37.74
CA HIS A 14 29.59 17.93 -36.36
C HIS A 14 28.52 17.79 -35.28
N ILE A 15 27.29 18.24 -35.52
CA ILE A 15 26.17 18.04 -34.61
C ILE A 15 25.80 16.55 -34.53
N SER A 16 25.79 15.85 -35.65
CA SER A 16 25.53 14.38 -35.66
C SER A 16 26.63 13.59 -34.97
N LEU A 17 27.90 13.98 -35.14
CA LEU A 17 29.02 13.39 -34.42
C LEU A 17 28.99 13.71 -32.91
N LEU A 18 28.63 14.92 -32.53
CA LEU A 18 28.43 15.29 -31.10
C LEU A 18 27.24 14.57 -30.48
N PHE A 19 26.15 14.37 -31.23
CA PHE A 19 25.00 13.56 -30.76
C PHE A 19 25.38 12.09 -30.61
N SER A 20 26.17 11.52 -31.49
CA SER A 20 26.62 10.12 -31.35
C SER A 20 27.66 9.92 -30.24
N VAL A 21 28.40 10.96 -29.86
CA VAL A 21 29.36 10.92 -28.72
C VAL A 21 28.66 11.21 -27.40
N LEU A 22 27.58 12.03 -27.40
CA LEU A 22 26.77 12.31 -26.19
C LEU A 22 25.76 11.19 -25.86
N TRP A 23 25.34 10.43 -26.86
CA TRP A 23 24.65 9.17 -26.66
C TRP A 23 25.67 8.04 -26.78
N GLY A 24 26.64 8.05 -25.88
CA GLY A 24 27.42 6.85 -25.58
C GLY A 24 26.41 5.77 -25.29
N GLN A 25 26.19 4.87 -26.22
CA GLN A 25 25.53 3.59 -25.96
C GLN A 25 26.36 2.98 -24.86
N ALA A 26 25.86 3.04 -23.63
CA ALA A 26 26.37 2.20 -22.58
C ALA A 26 26.28 0.79 -23.15
N SER A 27 27.41 0.22 -23.54
CA SER A 27 27.48 -1.18 -23.92
C SER A 27 26.80 -1.94 -22.77
N PRO A 28 25.90 -2.89 -23.02
CA PRO A 28 25.31 -3.67 -21.97
C PRO A 28 26.47 -4.29 -21.16
N HIS A 29 26.74 -3.69 -19.98
CA HIS A 29 27.83 -4.12 -19.13
C HIS A 29 27.23 -5.11 -18.14
N CYS A 30 27.80 -6.30 -18.09
CA CYS A 30 27.44 -7.29 -17.09
C CYS A 30 28.04 -6.89 -15.76
N PRO A 31 27.30 -6.92 -14.63
CA PRO A 31 27.88 -6.70 -13.31
C PRO A 31 29.06 -7.64 -13.05
N ASP A 32 30.14 -7.14 -12.47
CA ASP A 32 31.42 -7.86 -12.31
C ASP A 32 31.28 -9.25 -11.61
N SER A 33 30.30 -9.38 -10.74
CA SER A 33 30.03 -10.63 -9.97
C SER A 33 29.05 -11.58 -10.67
N CYS A 34 28.65 -11.27 -11.89
CA CYS A 34 27.59 -12.00 -12.60
C CYS A 34 28.08 -12.52 -13.96
N LEU A 35 27.39 -13.49 -14.47
CA LEU A 35 27.55 -14.01 -15.83
C LEU A 35 26.30 -13.66 -16.64
N CYS A 36 26.48 -12.92 -17.74
CA CYS A 36 25.39 -12.53 -18.61
C CYS A 36 25.39 -13.37 -19.89
N THR A 37 24.26 -14.00 -20.17
CA THR A 37 24.02 -14.75 -21.40
C THR A 37 23.05 -13.94 -22.25
N TRP A 38 23.60 -13.27 -23.27
CA TRP A 38 22.86 -12.30 -24.09
C TRP A 38 21.78 -12.95 -24.97
N ASP A 39 22.02 -14.18 -25.46
CA ASP A 39 21.07 -14.92 -26.31
C ASP A 39 19.76 -15.23 -25.61
N THR A 40 19.81 -15.48 -24.29
CA THR A 40 18.65 -15.80 -23.44
C THR A 40 18.22 -14.63 -22.56
N ALA A 41 18.94 -13.51 -22.63
CA ALA A 41 18.76 -12.36 -21.73
C ALA A 41 18.75 -12.78 -20.24
N THR A 42 19.66 -13.68 -19.87
CA THR A 42 19.79 -14.23 -18.52
C THR A 42 21.00 -13.63 -17.83
N VAL A 43 20.80 -13.15 -16.59
CA VAL A 43 21.87 -12.67 -15.70
C VAL A 43 21.96 -13.62 -14.52
N GLN A 44 23.12 -14.28 -14.40
CA GLN A 44 23.37 -15.25 -13.36
C GLN A 44 24.41 -14.73 -12.37
N CYS A 45 23.95 -14.45 -11.15
CA CYS A 45 24.75 -13.98 -10.03
C CYS A 45 24.64 -14.93 -8.83
N SER A 46 24.34 -16.21 -9.07
CA SER A 46 24.19 -17.21 -8.03
C SER A 46 25.54 -17.53 -7.37
N ASP A 47 25.55 -17.80 -6.06
CA ASP A 47 26.75 -18.15 -5.29
C ASP A 47 27.89 -17.09 -5.39
N ALA A 48 27.55 -15.84 -5.70
CA ALA A 48 28.52 -14.75 -5.95
C ALA A 48 28.96 -14.01 -4.66
N GLY A 49 28.43 -14.41 -3.51
CA GLY A 49 28.76 -13.78 -2.22
C GLY A 49 28.15 -12.38 -2.04
N LEU A 50 27.15 -12.03 -2.83
CA LEU A 50 26.50 -10.72 -2.83
C LEU A 50 25.80 -10.44 -1.50
N ARG A 51 25.94 -9.23 -1.02
CA ARG A 51 25.23 -8.72 0.17
C ARG A 51 24.07 -7.79 -0.17
N GLU A 52 24.10 -7.26 -1.38
CA GLU A 52 23.10 -6.36 -1.96
C GLU A 52 22.84 -6.76 -3.42
N ILE A 53 21.75 -6.28 -3.97
CA ILE A 53 21.43 -6.50 -5.39
C ILE A 53 22.43 -5.69 -6.22
N PRO A 54 23.10 -6.30 -7.21
CA PRO A 54 24.11 -5.59 -7.99
C PRO A 54 23.47 -4.48 -8.82
N GLU A 55 24.18 -3.37 -8.93
CA GLU A 55 23.81 -2.29 -9.84
C GLU A 55 24.19 -2.63 -11.29
N GLY A 56 23.56 -1.97 -12.25
CA GLY A 56 23.90 -2.10 -13.68
C GLY A 56 23.41 -3.41 -14.31
N ILE A 57 22.38 -4.06 -13.75
CA ILE A 57 21.71 -5.18 -14.43
C ILE A 57 21.14 -4.68 -15.74
N PRO A 58 21.43 -5.36 -16.89
CA PRO A 58 20.91 -4.95 -18.18
C PRO A 58 19.38 -4.86 -18.21
N PRO A 59 18.78 -3.79 -18.76
CA PRO A 59 17.34 -3.61 -18.78
C PRO A 59 16.58 -4.66 -19.62
N GLU A 60 17.28 -5.32 -20.53
CA GLU A 60 16.73 -6.40 -21.37
C GLU A 60 16.64 -7.73 -20.64
N THR A 61 17.07 -7.80 -19.36
CA THR A 61 17.10 -9.04 -18.60
C THR A 61 15.71 -9.67 -18.48
N VAL A 62 15.61 -10.93 -18.88
CA VAL A 62 14.39 -11.74 -18.80
C VAL A 62 14.43 -12.68 -17.59
N SER A 63 15.60 -13.24 -17.27
CA SER A 63 15.78 -14.12 -16.11
C SER A 63 16.94 -13.62 -15.26
N LEU A 64 16.67 -13.42 -13.96
CA LEU A 64 17.66 -12.91 -13.01
C LEU A 64 17.83 -13.91 -11.86
N HIS A 65 19.05 -14.43 -11.74
CA HIS A 65 19.44 -15.40 -10.74
C HIS A 65 20.32 -14.77 -9.68
N LEU A 66 19.77 -14.62 -8.48
CA LEU A 66 20.43 -14.05 -7.30
C LEU A 66 20.42 -15.02 -6.11
N GLU A 67 20.07 -16.28 -6.37
CA GLU A 67 20.00 -17.30 -5.32
C GLU A 67 21.37 -17.62 -4.71
N ARG A 68 21.34 -18.13 -3.46
CA ARG A 68 22.54 -18.53 -2.69
C ARG A 68 23.57 -17.42 -2.50
N ASN A 69 23.06 -16.26 -2.07
CA ASN A 69 23.86 -15.10 -1.69
C ASN A 69 23.60 -14.70 -0.22
N TYR A 70 24.05 -13.53 0.17
CA TYR A 70 23.91 -13.01 1.53
C TYR A 70 23.06 -11.71 1.56
N ILE A 71 22.17 -11.54 0.58
CA ILE A 71 21.30 -10.37 0.45
C ILE A 71 20.35 -10.33 1.64
N ARG A 72 20.24 -9.16 2.32
CA ARG A 72 19.41 -8.97 3.51
C ARG A 72 18.12 -8.20 3.26
N SER A 73 18.17 -7.22 2.37
CA SER A 73 17.02 -6.36 2.08
C SER A 73 16.87 -6.10 0.59
N ILE A 74 15.65 -5.81 0.16
CA ILE A 74 15.34 -5.39 -1.20
C ILE A 74 14.86 -3.95 -1.14
N PRO A 75 15.66 -2.97 -1.62
CA PRO A 75 15.26 -1.57 -1.66
C PRO A 75 14.21 -1.31 -2.75
N GLU A 76 13.47 -0.20 -2.65
CA GLU A 76 12.44 0.18 -3.61
C GLU A 76 12.96 0.29 -5.06
N SER A 77 14.22 0.72 -5.22
CA SER A 77 14.85 0.94 -6.52
C SER A 77 15.54 -0.29 -7.11
N ALA A 78 15.53 -1.44 -6.43
CA ALA A 78 16.34 -2.62 -6.79
C ALA A 78 16.13 -3.12 -8.22
N PHE A 79 14.91 -3.05 -8.72
CA PHE A 79 14.52 -3.60 -10.02
C PHE A 79 13.98 -2.55 -10.98
N VAL A 80 14.32 -1.29 -10.75
CA VAL A 80 13.91 -0.19 -11.66
C VAL A 80 14.50 -0.41 -13.04
N GLY A 81 13.65 -0.34 -14.07
CA GLY A 81 14.06 -0.52 -15.48
C GLY A 81 14.03 -1.97 -15.98
N LEU A 82 13.87 -2.98 -15.12
CA LEU A 82 13.78 -4.38 -15.53
C LEU A 82 12.35 -4.77 -15.98
N VAL A 83 11.84 -4.06 -16.97
CA VAL A 83 10.43 -4.19 -17.42
C VAL A 83 10.14 -5.50 -18.16
N HIS A 84 11.18 -6.19 -18.63
CA HIS A 84 11.06 -7.46 -19.35
C HIS A 84 11.32 -8.68 -18.47
N LEU A 85 11.56 -8.47 -17.16
CA LEU A 85 11.87 -9.55 -16.25
C LEU A 85 10.67 -10.49 -16.10
N ARG A 86 10.92 -11.80 -16.35
CA ARG A 86 9.94 -12.87 -16.23
C ARG A 86 10.19 -13.77 -15.04
N ASP A 87 11.46 -14.05 -14.77
CA ASP A 87 11.83 -14.97 -13.72
C ASP A 87 12.85 -14.32 -12.79
N LEU A 88 12.51 -14.24 -11.51
CA LEU A 88 13.34 -13.66 -10.45
C LEU A 88 13.58 -14.69 -9.34
N TYR A 89 14.83 -15.10 -9.22
CA TYR A 89 15.27 -16.09 -8.22
C TYR A 89 16.07 -15.39 -7.11
N LEU A 90 15.52 -15.37 -5.91
CA LEU A 90 16.09 -14.78 -4.70
C LEU A 90 16.18 -15.78 -3.55
N SER A 91 15.99 -17.08 -3.85
CA SER A 91 15.99 -18.12 -2.83
C SER A 91 17.37 -18.31 -2.18
N HIS A 92 17.38 -18.88 -0.98
CA HIS A 92 18.62 -19.15 -0.23
C HIS A 92 19.46 -17.87 0.01
N ASN A 93 18.83 -16.80 0.40
CA ASN A 93 19.44 -15.57 0.85
C ASN A 93 19.21 -15.35 2.36
N ARG A 94 19.38 -14.11 2.82
CA ARG A 94 19.11 -13.71 4.20
C ARG A 94 18.12 -12.56 4.26
N ILE A 95 17.20 -12.52 3.30
CA ILE A 95 16.25 -11.41 3.15
C ILE A 95 15.28 -11.44 4.33
N ASP A 96 15.34 -10.41 5.16
CA ASP A 96 14.47 -10.21 6.31
C ASP A 96 13.45 -9.10 6.10
N SER A 97 13.67 -8.23 5.12
CA SER A 97 12.83 -7.07 4.85
C SER A 97 12.78 -6.70 3.35
N LEU A 98 11.61 -6.25 2.93
CA LEU A 98 11.38 -5.61 1.65
C LEU A 98 10.95 -4.16 1.89
N ALA A 99 11.48 -3.23 1.09
CA ALA A 99 10.98 -1.85 1.14
C ALA A 99 9.56 -1.79 0.57
N SER A 100 8.75 -0.83 1.04
CA SER A 100 7.43 -0.59 0.45
C SER A 100 7.57 -0.31 -1.05
N GLY A 101 6.84 -1.07 -1.86
CA GLY A 101 6.93 -0.98 -3.32
C GLY A 101 8.19 -1.60 -3.94
N ALA A 102 8.99 -2.37 -3.20
CA ALA A 102 10.23 -3.00 -3.72
C ALA A 102 10.03 -3.80 -5.02
N LEU A 103 8.90 -4.47 -5.15
CA LEU A 103 8.55 -5.28 -6.31
C LEU A 103 7.61 -4.56 -7.31
N ARG A 104 7.22 -3.32 -7.01
CA ARG A 104 6.28 -2.55 -7.86
C ARG A 104 6.79 -2.27 -9.26
N HIS A 105 8.11 -2.16 -9.42
CA HIS A 105 8.77 -1.88 -10.70
C HIS A 105 8.92 -3.11 -11.58
N LEU A 106 8.68 -4.30 -11.03
CA LEU A 106 8.61 -5.52 -11.81
C LEU A 106 7.36 -5.47 -12.70
N GLY A 107 7.57 -5.60 -14.00
CA GLY A 107 6.51 -5.47 -14.99
C GLY A 107 5.45 -6.57 -14.90
N PRO A 108 4.34 -6.44 -15.64
CA PRO A 108 3.29 -7.45 -15.70
C PRO A 108 3.75 -8.76 -16.36
N GLU A 109 4.94 -8.77 -16.93
CA GLU A 109 5.54 -9.96 -17.56
C GLU A 109 6.14 -10.92 -16.55
N LEU A 110 6.31 -10.52 -15.28
CA LEU A 110 6.85 -11.40 -14.24
C LEU A 110 5.96 -12.63 -14.06
N ARG A 111 6.56 -13.82 -14.20
CA ARG A 111 5.90 -15.13 -14.15
C ARG A 111 6.26 -15.91 -12.90
N LEU A 112 7.51 -15.79 -12.47
CA LEU A 112 8.03 -16.50 -11.32
C LEU A 112 8.77 -15.52 -10.38
N LEU A 113 8.44 -15.60 -9.09
CA LEU A 113 9.14 -14.93 -8.01
C LEU A 113 9.49 -15.95 -6.92
N ASP A 114 10.75 -16.26 -6.75
CA ASP A 114 11.21 -17.19 -5.73
C ASP A 114 11.92 -16.47 -4.58
N LEU A 115 11.23 -16.35 -3.46
CA LEU A 115 11.70 -15.80 -2.17
C LEU A 115 11.81 -16.88 -1.09
N SER A 116 11.80 -18.16 -1.47
CA SER A 116 11.93 -19.26 -0.53
C SER A 116 13.28 -19.29 0.18
N HIS A 117 13.36 -19.97 1.32
CA HIS A 117 14.60 -20.12 2.10
C HIS A 117 15.28 -18.77 2.43
N ASN A 118 14.51 -17.84 2.97
CA ASN A 118 14.95 -16.54 3.44
C ASN A 118 14.65 -16.34 4.94
N GLN A 119 14.66 -15.11 5.41
CA GLN A 119 14.43 -14.75 6.81
C GLN A 119 13.22 -13.82 6.99
N LEU A 120 12.29 -13.85 6.03
CA LEU A 120 11.08 -13.04 6.05
C LEU A 120 10.18 -13.46 7.22
N ARG A 121 9.90 -12.51 8.12
CA ARG A 121 8.99 -12.71 9.26
C ARG A 121 7.63 -12.10 9.02
N GLN A 122 7.61 -10.96 8.36
CA GLN A 122 6.41 -10.20 8.03
C GLN A 122 6.47 -9.76 6.58
N ALA A 123 5.33 -9.68 5.96
CA ALA A 123 5.19 -9.12 4.62
C ALA A 123 3.76 -8.62 4.43
N ASN A 124 3.61 -7.59 3.61
CA ASN A 124 2.32 -6.99 3.33
C ASN A 124 2.14 -6.74 1.81
N ARG A 125 0.92 -6.39 1.41
CA ARG A 125 0.59 -6.18 0.00
C ARG A 125 1.32 -5.00 -0.64
N GLU A 126 1.72 -4.00 0.13
CA GLU A 126 2.41 -2.81 -0.40
C GLU A 126 3.81 -3.14 -0.91
N GLU A 127 4.48 -4.11 -0.28
CA GLU A 127 5.81 -4.58 -0.67
C GLU A 127 5.79 -5.36 -1.98
N PHE A 128 4.76 -6.20 -2.18
CA PHE A 128 4.61 -7.06 -3.36
C PHE A 128 3.91 -6.37 -4.53
N GLY A 129 3.17 -5.28 -4.27
CA GLY A 129 2.41 -4.59 -5.31
C GLY A 129 1.30 -5.48 -5.89
N SER A 130 1.09 -5.37 -7.21
CA SER A 130 0.07 -6.12 -7.95
C SER A 130 0.66 -7.26 -8.79
N THR A 131 1.73 -7.91 -8.32
CA THR A 131 2.34 -9.02 -9.05
C THR A 131 1.37 -10.17 -9.26
N ARG A 132 1.39 -10.74 -10.47
CA ARG A 132 0.64 -11.94 -10.83
C ARG A 132 1.53 -13.16 -10.99
N ALA A 133 2.79 -13.03 -10.63
CA ALA A 133 3.78 -14.11 -10.73
C ALA A 133 3.41 -15.27 -9.82
N ASN A 134 3.75 -16.48 -10.23
CA ASN A 134 3.78 -17.62 -9.35
C ASN A 134 4.83 -17.38 -8.27
N THR A 135 4.40 -17.28 -7.02
CA THR A 135 5.26 -16.84 -5.93
C THR A 135 5.56 -18.00 -4.99
N ARG A 136 6.84 -18.18 -4.65
CA ARG A 136 7.34 -19.16 -3.68
C ARG A 136 7.81 -18.46 -2.43
N LEU A 137 7.21 -18.79 -1.28
CA LEU A 137 7.45 -18.15 0.01
C LEU A 137 7.76 -19.14 1.14
N TYR A 138 7.93 -20.40 0.82
CA TYR A 138 8.18 -21.46 1.79
C TYR A 138 9.57 -21.34 2.45
N HIS A 139 9.73 -21.97 3.60
CA HIS A 139 10.96 -21.91 4.41
C HIS A 139 11.42 -20.49 4.74
N ASN A 140 10.49 -19.68 5.19
CA ASN A 140 10.71 -18.40 5.87
C ASN A 140 10.12 -18.48 7.29
N PRO A 141 10.68 -17.78 8.28
CA PRO A 141 10.20 -17.81 9.66
C PRO A 141 8.99 -16.88 9.86
N TRP A 142 7.85 -17.20 9.23
CA TRP A 142 6.68 -16.34 9.17
C TRP A 142 6.05 -16.09 10.54
N HIS A 143 5.75 -14.83 10.84
CA HIS A 143 4.81 -14.42 11.86
C HIS A 143 3.41 -14.35 11.23
N CYS A 144 2.53 -15.27 11.64
CA CYS A 144 1.19 -15.36 11.07
C CYS A 144 0.25 -14.36 11.74
N ASP A 145 -0.10 -13.33 11.00
CA ASP A 145 -0.99 -12.24 11.37
C ASP A 145 -2.00 -11.94 10.25
N CYS A 146 -2.83 -10.93 10.46
CA CYS A 146 -3.80 -10.52 9.45
C CYS A 146 -3.13 -10.02 8.15
N ALA A 147 -2.01 -9.30 8.23
CA ALA A 147 -1.33 -8.75 7.07
C ALA A 147 -0.78 -9.88 6.17
N LEU A 148 -0.19 -10.90 6.78
CA LEU A 148 0.28 -12.09 6.06
C LEU A 148 -0.89 -12.87 5.42
N GLN A 149 -2.01 -13.05 6.14
CA GLN A 149 -3.20 -13.69 5.59
C GLN A 149 -3.70 -12.94 4.35
N GLU A 150 -3.88 -11.63 4.41
CA GLU A 150 -4.33 -10.79 3.29
C GLU A 150 -3.35 -10.84 2.11
N LEU A 151 -2.05 -10.89 2.38
CA LEU A 151 -1.03 -11.04 1.36
C LEU A 151 -1.19 -12.39 0.64
N MET A 152 -1.27 -13.51 1.38
CA MET A 152 -1.41 -14.84 0.81
C MET A 152 -2.68 -15.01 -0.04
N GLU A 153 -3.78 -14.39 0.36
CA GLU A 153 -5.03 -14.36 -0.41
C GLU A 153 -4.92 -13.54 -1.72
N SER A 154 -3.97 -12.63 -1.80
CA SER A 154 -3.77 -11.74 -2.95
C SER A 154 -2.74 -12.26 -3.96
N LEU A 155 -1.85 -13.14 -3.55
CA LEU A 155 -0.77 -13.68 -4.38
C LEU A 155 -1.19 -14.96 -5.11
N ASN A 156 -0.60 -15.17 -6.28
CA ASN A 156 -0.65 -16.45 -6.96
C ASN A 156 0.46 -17.37 -6.39
N LEU A 157 0.12 -18.13 -5.37
CA LEU A 157 1.07 -19.06 -4.73
C LEU A 157 1.18 -20.33 -5.54
N GLU A 158 2.40 -20.86 -5.65
CA GLU A 158 2.64 -22.16 -6.30
C GLU A 158 2.06 -23.30 -5.44
N PRO A 159 1.08 -24.07 -5.94
CA PRO A 159 0.29 -25.00 -5.11
C PRO A 159 1.12 -26.07 -4.38
N GLU A 160 2.21 -26.51 -4.99
CA GLU A 160 3.08 -27.54 -4.42
C GLU A 160 3.87 -27.03 -3.21
N THR A 161 4.09 -25.72 -3.11
CA THR A 161 4.94 -25.07 -2.11
C THR A 161 4.16 -24.45 -0.94
N VAL A 162 2.84 -24.30 -1.07
CA VAL A 162 1.99 -23.62 -0.07
C VAL A 162 2.07 -24.27 1.32
N ASN A 163 2.18 -25.60 1.38
CA ASN A 163 2.32 -26.31 2.65
C ASN A 163 3.64 -26.02 3.39
N GLY A 164 4.64 -25.52 2.69
CA GLY A 164 5.92 -25.11 3.25
C GLY A 164 5.91 -23.68 3.85
N ILE A 165 4.79 -22.96 3.75
CA ILE A 165 4.59 -21.67 4.41
C ILE A 165 4.09 -21.97 5.83
N VAL A 166 5.03 -21.97 6.78
CA VAL A 166 4.81 -22.41 8.17
C VAL A 166 4.91 -21.24 9.11
N CYS A 167 3.98 -21.14 10.07
CA CYS A 167 4.02 -20.12 11.12
C CYS A 167 5.12 -20.44 12.13
N GLU A 168 6.07 -19.54 12.35
CA GLU A 168 7.01 -19.60 13.48
C GLU A 168 6.36 -18.99 14.74
N SER A 169 5.56 -17.96 14.56
CA SER A 169 4.78 -17.28 15.59
C SER A 169 3.46 -16.77 15.02
N SER A 170 2.51 -16.39 15.87
CA SER A 170 1.22 -15.87 15.43
C SER A 170 0.59 -14.87 16.40
N ASP A 171 -0.25 -13.98 15.88
CA ASP A 171 -1.18 -13.11 16.61
C ASP A 171 -2.63 -13.41 16.16
N PRO A 172 -3.61 -13.33 17.03
CA PRO A 172 -3.59 -13.38 18.48
C PRO A 172 -3.65 -14.83 18.98
N GLY A 173 -2.94 -15.11 20.02
CA GLY A 173 -2.97 -16.42 20.68
C GLY A 173 -1.93 -16.52 21.78
N SER A 174 -1.91 -17.65 22.46
CA SER A 174 -0.83 -17.96 23.37
C SER A 174 0.47 -18.11 22.56
N PRO A 175 1.60 -17.61 23.06
CA PRO A 175 2.87 -17.79 22.38
C PRO A 175 3.08 -19.26 22.00
N GLY A 176 3.18 -19.56 20.68
CA GLY A 176 3.41 -20.92 20.18
C GLY A 176 2.17 -21.74 19.82
N GLU A 177 0.94 -21.21 19.99
CA GLU A 177 -0.30 -21.96 19.71
C GLU A 177 -0.38 -22.50 18.28
N HIS A 178 0.10 -21.74 17.30
CA HIS A 178 0.11 -22.10 15.87
C HIS A 178 1.52 -22.37 15.32
N ALA A 179 2.54 -22.36 16.17
CA ALA A 179 3.92 -22.57 15.74
C ALA A 179 4.12 -23.96 15.12
N GLY A 180 4.86 -24.01 14.03
CA GLY A 180 5.14 -25.24 13.28
C GLY A 180 4.00 -25.72 12.39
N GLN A 181 2.87 -25.01 12.32
CA GLN A 181 1.75 -25.40 11.48
C GLN A 181 1.74 -24.66 10.14
N PRO A 182 1.43 -25.34 9.02
CA PRO A 182 1.24 -24.69 7.73
C PRO A 182 0.09 -23.68 7.78
N LEU A 183 0.32 -22.46 7.30
CA LEU A 183 -0.68 -21.38 7.28
C LEU A 183 -1.97 -21.81 6.56
N VAL A 184 -1.85 -22.50 5.41
CA VAL A 184 -3.01 -22.96 4.65
C VAL A 184 -3.88 -23.93 5.43
N LYS A 185 -3.28 -24.77 6.29
CA LYS A 185 -4.01 -25.68 7.16
C LYS A 185 -4.75 -24.95 8.26
N LEU A 186 -4.15 -23.91 8.85
CA LEU A 186 -4.78 -23.05 9.85
C LEU A 186 -5.99 -22.33 9.26
N LEU A 187 -5.83 -21.70 8.11
CA LEU A 187 -6.93 -21.02 7.41
C LEU A 187 -8.05 -21.99 7.03
N GLY A 188 -7.70 -23.21 6.56
CA GLY A 188 -8.66 -24.26 6.24
C GLY A 188 -9.40 -24.82 7.47
N SER A 189 -8.83 -24.74 8.67
CA SER A 189 -9.48 -25.13 9.92
C SER A 189 -10.41 -24.04 10.50
N GLY A 190 -10.51 -22.89 9.83
CA GLY A 190 -11.36 -21.78 10.24
C GLY A 190 -10.67 -20.72 11.11
N VAL A 191 -9.36 -20.83 11.32
CA VAL A 191 -8.58 -19.77 11.96
C VAL A 191 -8.57 -18.54 11.04
N ASN A 192 -8.93 -17.38 11.58
CA ASN A 192 -8.94 -16.12 10.85
C ASN A 192 -8.19 -15.06 11.67
N PHE A 193 -6.98 -14.77 11.23
CA PHE A 193 -6.09 -13.82 11.91
C PHE A 193 -6.61 -12.38 11.85
N CYS A 194 -7.50 -12.04 10.89
CA CYS A 194 -8.09 -10.71 10.75
C CYS A 194 -9.31 -10.49 11.65
N SER A 195 -9.88 -11.53 12.24
CA SER A 195 -11.15 -11.45 12.99
C SER A 195 -11.05 -10.60 14.27
N LEU A 196 -9.93 -10.66 14.97
CA LEU A 196 -9.71 -9.89 16.19
C LEU A 196 -9.44 -8.41 15.90
N HIS A 197 -8.64 -8.12 14.89
CA HIS A 197 -8.37 -6.75 14.49
C HIS A 197 -9.67 -6.02 14.10
N ARG A 198 -10.53 -6.67 13.33
CA ARG A 198 -11.86 -6.14 12.97
C ARG A 198 -12.71 -5.89 14.19
N LYS A 199 -12.82 -6.87 15.13
CA LYS A 199 -13.61 -6.71 16.36
C LYS A 199 -13.11 -5.56 17.24
N THR A 200 -11.82 -5.40 17.38
CA THR A 200 -11.23 -4.31 18.18
C THR A 200 -11.51 -2.95 17.55
N THR A 201 -11.39 -2.82 16.23
CA THR A 201 -11.72 -1.60 15.50
C THR A 201 -13.21 -1.26 15.61
N ASP A 202 -14.09 -2.26 15.46
CA ASP A 202 -15.54 -2.08 15.58
C ASP A 202 -15.93 -1.62 16.98
N VAL A 203 -15.34 -2.19 18.03
CA VAL A 203 -15.57 -1.78 19.43
C VAL A 203 -15.08 -0.35 19.65
N ALA A 204 -13.90 0.02 19.16
CA ALA A 204 -13.37 1.38 19.29
C ALA A 204 -14.27 2.40 18.57
N MET A 205 -14.76 2.08 17.37
CA MET A 205 -15.73 2.92 16.66
C MET A 205 -17.04 3.07 17.41
N LEU A 206 -17.58 1.97 17.96
CA LEU A 206 -18.79 2.01 18.77
C LEU A 206 -18.62 2.89 20.00
N VAL A 207 -17.52 2.74 20.74
CA VAL A 207 -17.22 3.57 21.91
C VAL A 207 -17.12 5.04 21.54
N THR A 208 -16.42 5.38 20.48
CA THR A 208 -16.30 6.79 20.02
C THR A 208 -17.66 7.36 19.59
N MET A 209 -18.48 6.59 18.89
CA MET A 209 -19.85 6.99 18.54
C MET A 209 -20.71 7.23 19.78
N PHE A 210 -20.67 6.32 20.78
CA PHE A 210 -21.42 6.51 22.03
C PHE A 210 -20.99 7.76 22.80
N VAL A 211 -19.68 8.00 22.91
CA VAL A 211 -19.16 9.21 23.56
C VAL A 211 -19.65 10.46 22.82
N TRP A 212 -19.60 10.46 21.49
CA TRP A 212 -20.07 11.59 20.69
C TRP A 212 -21.57 11.82 20.85
N PHE A 213 -22.40 10.78 20.79
CA PHE A 213 -23.84 10.87 21.05
C PHE A 213 -24.16 11.41 22.44
N PHE A 214 -23.42 10.95 23.46
CA PHE A 214 -23.59 11.43 24.81
C PHE A 214 -23.28 12.92 24.92
N MET A 215 -22.21 13.38 24.32
CA MET A 215 -21.85 14.80 24.27
C MET A 215 -22.93 15.64 23.58
N VAL A 216 -23.48 15.16 22.47
CA VAL A 216 -24.57 15.85 21.76
C VAL A 216 -25.83 15.94 22.63
N ILE A 217 -26.21 14.83 23.31
CA ILE A 217 -27.37 14.83 24.20
C ILE A 217 -27.17 15.83 25.34
N VAL A 218 -26.01 15.82 26.00
CA VAL A 218 -25.67 16.78 27.07
C VAL A 218 -25.76 18.22 26.56
N TYR A 219 -25.20 18.48 25.38
CA TYR A 219 -25.26 19.80 24.76
C TYR A 219 -26.72 20.24 24.48
N VAL A 220 -27.53 19.37 23.89
CA VAL A 220 -28.94 19.65 23.59
C VAL A 220 -29.74 19.92 24.86
N VAL A 221 -29.55 19.09 25.91
CA VAL A 221 -30.23 19.28 27.21
C VAL A 221 -29.81 20.63 27.83
N TYR A 222 -28.51 20.93 27.80
CA TYR A 222 -28.00 22.22 28.29
C TYR A 222 -28.62 23.40 27.54
N TYR A 223 -28.61 23.35 26.20
CA TYR A 223 -29.17 24.37 25.34
C TYR A 223 -30.67 24.59 25.57
N VAL A 224 -31.45 23.48 25.63
CA VAL A 224 -32.90 23.57 25.90
C VAL A 224 -33.18 24.16 27.28
N ARG A 225 -32.42 23.77 28.32
CA ARG A 225 -32.57 24.35 29.65
C ARG A 225 -32.26 25.86 29.70
N GLN A 226 -31.21 26.26 29.00
CA GLN A 226 -30.84 27.69 28.93
C GLN A 226 -31.89 28.50 28.19
N ASN A 227 -32.37 28.03 27.05
CA ASN A 227 -33.43 28.71 26.29
C ASN A 227 -34.76 28.74 27.06
N GLN A 228 -35.12 27.69 27.81
CA GLN A 228 -36.29 27.70 28.67
C GLN A 228 -36.17 28.72 29.80
N ALA A 229 -34.99 28.90 30.36
CA ALA A 229 -34.73 29.88 31.39
C ALA A 229 -34.86 31.31 30.83
N GLU A 230 -34.35 31.58 29.65
CA GLU A 230 -34.51 32.87 28.95
C GLU A 230 -35.95 33.14 28.54
N ALA A 231 -36.65 32.16 27.99
CA ALA A 231 -38.07 32.28 27.64
C ALA A 231 -38.95 32.57 28.89
N ARG A 232 -38.66 31.95 30.04
CA ARG A 232 -39.36 32.26 31.30
C ARG A 232 -39.10 33.69 31.76
N ARG A 233 -37.85 34.16 31.70
CA ARG A 233 -37.53 35.57 32.05
C ARG A 233 -38.24 36.53 31.12
N HIS A 234 -38.32 36.23 29.85
CA HIS A 234 -39.01 37.08 28.87
C HIS A 234 -40.52 37.09 29.11
N LEU A 235 -41.12 35.97 29.48
CA LEU A 235 -42.52 35.89 29.88
C LEU A 235 -42.83 36.67 31.17
N GLU A 236 -41.93 36.61 32.15
CA GLU A 236 -42.06 37.41 33.40
C GLU A 236 -41.93 38.89 33.10
N TYR A 237 -41.01 39.28 32.21
CA TYR A 237 -40.89 40.67 31.78
C TYR A 237 -42.17 41.18 31.06
N LEU A 238 -42.74 40.34 30.16
CA LEU A 238 -43.99 40.67 29.47
C LEU A 238 -45.20 40.78 30.44
N LYS A 239 -45.23 39.98 31.49
CA LYS A 239 -46.24 40.04 32.54
C LYS A 239 -46.11 41.29 33.43
N SER A 240 -44.91 41.84 33.61
CA SER A 240 -44.63 43.06 34.39
C SER A 240 -44.91 44.35 33.63
N LEU A 241 -45.14 44.28 32.34
CA LEU A 241 -45.52 45.45 31.55
C LEU A 241 -46.96 45.88 31.91
N PRO A 242 -47.24 47.17 32.14
CA PRO A 242 -48.60 47.66 32.41
C PRO A 242 -49.46 47.36 31.17
N SER A 243 -50.66 46.81 31.41
CA SER A 243 -51.66 46.60 30.39
C SER A 243 -51.88 47.85 29.52
N PRO A 244 -51.86 47.74 28.19
CA PRO A 244 -52.23 48.92 27.38
C PRO A 244 -53.64 49.30 27.72
N ARG A 245 -53.79 50.55 28.15
CA ARG A 245 -55.08 51.21 28.44
C ARG A 245 -55.96 51.11 27.22
N LYS A 246 -57.08 50.36 27.31
CA LYS A 246 -58.09 50.29 26.26
C LYS A 246 -58.55 51.74 26.01
N THR A 247 -58.26 52.33 24.91
CA THR A 247 -58.90 53.53 24.40
C THR A 247 -60.37 53.20 24.09
N PRO A 248 -61.34 54.07 24.48
CA PRO A 248 -62.75 53.83 24.17
C PRO A 248 -62.92 53.80 22.63
N THR A 249 -63.54 52.79 22.14
CA THR A 249 -63.92 52.64 20.74
C THR A 249 -65.00 53.67 20.47
N GLU A 250 -64.72 54.60 19.60
CA GLU A 250 -65.68 55.52 19.00
C GLU A 250 -66.61 54.73 18.11
N THR A 251 -67.88 54.76 18.42
CA THR A 251 -68.99 54.22 17.71
C THR A 251 -69.26 55.07 16.50
N ASP A 252 -68.83 54.70 15.33
CA ASP A 252 -69.34 55.29 14.09
C ASP A 252 -70.41 54.37 13.48
N THR A 253 -71.62 54.85 13.69
CA THR A 253 -72.80 54.58 12.90
C THR A 253 -72.55 55.01 11.47
N LEU A 254 -72.62 54.12 10.49
CA LEU A 254 -72.91 54.48 9.10
C LEU A 254 -73.96 53.56 8.52
N SER A 255 -75.06 54.21 8.39
CA SER A 255 -76.31 54.09 7.67
C SER A 255 -76.10 53.68 6.20
N THR A 256 -76.84 52.66 5.81
CA THR A 256 -77.59 52.41 4.56
C THR A 256 -77.25 53.27 3.32
N GLY A 257 -77.23 52.55 2.17
CA GLY A 257 -77.56 53.20 0.88
C GLY A 257 -77.14 52.38 -0.35
N PHE A 258 -78.11 51.70 -0.97
CA PHE A 258 -78.19 51.15 -2.32
C PHE A 258 -77.27 50.06 -2.72
#